data_be2f8277fe4fb80c528d8971798691ff
#
_entry.id   be2f8277fe4fb80c528d8971798691ff
#
_cell.length_a   1.000
_cell.length_b   1.000
_cell.length_c   1.000
_cell.angle_alpha   90.00
_cell.angle_beta   90.00
_cell.angle_gamma   90.00
#
_symmetry.space_group_name_H-M   'P 1'
#
loop_
_entity.id
_entity.type
_entity.pdbx_description
1 polymer ?
#
loop_
_entity_poly.entity_id
_entity_poly.type
_entity_poly.pdbx_seq_one_letter_code
_entity_poly.pdbx_strand_id
1 'polypeptide(L)'
;MVKGMKVLLPEEKGYKANLHCHTTGSDGVLTPEQMKKAYKDNGFSILAFTDHAYMEARSALNDENFVALSGYENHLEPTWIKGKPRSTKCYHLNFYSPDPKKVGMIGITDYYFDFCTKVYRKLDRLPTELLENGEYFKGADGGFGVKNLNGLLKQAAELGYFVVLNHPDWSRLAAEDICGIDGLGGVEIFNYGSFVGGCTEDEAYYDVMLRDGQKLYCFSNDDNHGDTGFGGYNVMYPEKLTYGGVFECMKSGKFYASTGAAIRGAYVDGNKVYVGAENAKSIAFRADGYSRNVWAAEKPLTHAEFELNESVRYFRIAVTDTNGGKAYTNAFFKEEL
;
A
#
# COMPACT_ATOMS: atom_id res chain seq x y z
N MET A 1 -22.66 14.66 -16.96
CA MET A 1 -22.06 15.17 -15.70
C MET A 1 -22.85 16.39 -15.26
N VAL A 2 -23.42 16.38 -14.08
CA VAL A 2 -24.10 17.51 -13.48
C VAL A 2 -23.04 18.57 -13.15
N LYS A 3 -23.29 19.82 -13.57
CA LYS A 3 -22.35 20.94 -13.42
C LYS A 3 -22.19 21.26 -11.93
N GLY A 4 -21.02 20.99 -11.34
CA GLY A 4 -20.71 21.33 -9.94
C GLY A 4 -20.27 20.17 -9.06
N MET A 5 -20.43 18.90 -9.51
CA MET A 5 -19.99 17.74 -8.73
C MET A 5 -18.50 17.47 -8.92
N LYS A 6 -17.79 17.23 -7.80
CA LYS A 6 -16.41 16.73 -7.81
C LYS A 6 -16.42 15.22 -7.69
N VAL A 7 -15.89 14.53 -8.70
CA VAL A 7 -15.69 13.08 -8.68
C VAL A 7 -14.48 12.75 -7.81
N LEU A 8 -14.69 11.91 -6.80
CA LEU A 8 -13.66 11.38 -5.91
C LEU A 8 -13.16 10.02 -6.40
N LEU A 9 -14.10 9.14 -6.78
CA LEU A 9 -13.84 7.87 -7.44
C LEU A 9 -14.80 7.72 -8.62
N PRO A 10 -14.34 7.27 -9.79
CA PRO A 10 -15.19 7.08 -10.94
C PRO A 10 -16.13 5.87 -10.76
N GLU A 11 -17.24 5.87 -11.51
CA GLU A 11 -18.20 4.75 -11.53
C GLU A 11 -17.75 3.59 -12.42
N GLU A 12 -16.86 3.85 -13.35
CA GLU A 12 -16.31 2.87 -14.29
C GLU A 12 -15.49 1.79 -13.59
N LYS A 13 -15.30 0.67 -14.26
CA LYS A 13 -14.52 -0.44 -13.72
C LYS A 13 -13.04 -0.11 -13.74
N GLY A 14 -12.41 -0.06 -12.55
CA GLY A 14 -10.97 0.07 -12.41
C GLY A 14 -10.21 -1.24 -12.66
N TYR A 15 -8.89 -1.15 -12.65
CA TYR A 15 -7.98 -2.27 -12.77
C TYR A 15 -7.63 -2.85 -11.41
N LYS A 16 -7.73 -4.18 -11.29
CA LYS A 16 -7.34 -4.90 -10.07
C LYS A 16 -5.81 -4.95 -9.98
N ALA A 17 -5.27 -4.51 -8.84
CA ALA A 17 -3.84 -4.37 -8.60
C ALA A 17 -3.43 -5.02 -7.28
N ASN A 18 -2.30 -5.71 -7.25
CA ASN A 18 -1.59 -6.07 -6.02
C ASN A 18 -0.21 -5.42 -6.05
N LEU A 19 0.15 -4.77 -4.94
CA LEU A 19 1.37 -3.97 -4.89
C LEU A 19 2.40 -4.52 -3.88
N HIS A 20 2.22 -5.78 -3.43
CA HIS A 20 3.13 -6.43 -2.50
C HIS A 20 3.18 -7.94 -2.77
N CYS A 21 4.25 -8.42 -3.37
CA CYS A 21 4.50 -9.84 -3.53
C CYS A 21 5.99 -10.17 -3.61
N HIS A 22 6.31 -11.41 -3.26
CA HIS A 22 7.66 -11.97 -3.24
C HIS A 22 7.81 -13.08 -4.27
N THR A 23 8.99 -13.17 -4.86
CA THR A 23 9.30 -14.17 -5.88
C THR A 23 10.55 -14.96 -5.47
N THR A 24 11.02 -15.83 -6.36
CA THR A 24 12.35 -16.48 -6.22
C THR A 24 13.52 -15.47 -6.20
N GLY A 25 13.23 -14.18 -6.35
CA GLY A 25 14.17 -13.08 -6.08
C GLY A 25 14.51 -12.91 -4.61
N SER A 26 13.62 -13.33 -3.70
CA SER A 26 13.85 -13.41 -2.26
C SER A 26 13.37 -14.75 -1.71
N ASP A 27 12.30 -14.78 -0.95
CA ASP A 27 11.76 -15.93 -0.24
C ASP A 27 10.44 -16.46 -0.81
N GLY A 28 9.95 -15.87 -1.90
CA GLY A 28 8.83 -16.41 -2.64
C GLY A 28 9.18 -17.69 -3.40
N VAL A 29 8.20 -18.54 -3.65
CA VAL A 29 8.40 -19.85 -4.30
C VAL A 29 8.15 -19.82 -5.81
N LEU A 30 7.51 -18.78 -6.35
CA LEU A 30 7.21 -18.62 -7.77
C LEU A 30 8.23 -17.69 -8.44
N THR A 31 8.59 -18.00 -9.70
CA THR A 31 9.34 -17.04 -10.51
C THR A 31 8.48 -15.80 -10.83
N PRO A 32 9.08 -14.67 -11.23
CA PRO A 32 8.30 -13.49 -11.62
C PRO A 32 7.26 -13.77 -12.72
N GLU A 33 7.58 -14.62 -13.69
CA GLU A 33 6.68 -15.02 -14.78
C GLU A 33 5.52 -15.88 -14.24
N GLN A 34 5.80 -16.80 -13.33
CA GLN A 34 4.79 -17.64 -12.69
C GLN A 34 3.87 -16.78 -11.79
N MET A 35 4.44 -15.82 -11.03
CA MET A 35 3.69 -14.89 -10.22
C MET A 35 2.78 -14.01 -11.10
N LYS A 36 3.31 -13.41 -12.19
CA LYS A 36 2.50 -12.70 -13.19
C LYS A 36 1.33 -13.55 -13.67
N LYS A 37 1.61 -14.81 -14.06
CA LYS A 37 0.57 -15.72 -14.56
C LYS A 37 -0.51 -15.96 -13.50
N ALA A 38 -0.13 -16.25 -12.26
CA ALA A 38 -1.04 -16.51 -11.16
C ALA A 38 -1.98 -15.31 -10.92
N TYR A 39 -1.44 -14.09 -10.91
CA TYR A 39 -2.24 -12.87 -10.75
C TYR A 39 -3.15 -12.59 -11.96
N LYS A 40 -2.64 -12.75 -13.20
CA LYS A 40 -3.50 -12.59 -14.41
C LYS A 40 -4.66 -13.57 -14.42
N ASP A 41 -4.43 -14.82 -14.06
CA ASP A 41 -5.47 -15.87 -14.00
C ASP A 41 -6.55 -15.54 -12.95
N ASN A 42 -6.23 -14.69 -11.95
CA ASN A 42 -7.13 -14.18 -10.94
C ASN A 42 -7.67 -12.76 -11.23
N GLY A 43 -7.54 -12.31 -12.47
CA GLY A 43 -8.14 -11.07 -12.97
C GLY A 43 -7.40 -9.79 -12.59
N PHE A 44 -6.14 -9.88 -12.19
CA PHE A 44 -5.29 -8.72 -11.95
C PHE A 44 -4.67 -8.21 -13.24
N SER A 45 -4.54 -6.90 -13.35
CA SER A 45 -3.87 -6.20 -14.45
C SER A 45 -2.60 -5.46 -14.02
N ILE A 46 -2.36 -5.35 -12.72
CA ILE A 46 -1.23 -4.62 -12.16
C ILE A 46 -0.64 -5.44 -11.02
N LEU A 47 0.69 -5.58 -11.03
CA LEU A 47 1.43 -6.27 -9.97
C LEU A 47 2.75 -5.54 -9.71
N ALA A 48 3.05 -5.24 -8.44
CA ALA A 48 4.38 -4.82 -8.05
C ALA A 48 5.17 -6.00 -7.47
N PHE A 49 6.41 -6.13 -7.90
CA PHE A 49 7.35 -7.11 -7.39
C PHE A 49 8.23 -6.43 -6.33
N THR A 50 8.13 -6.89 -5.10
CA THR A 50 8.73 -6.26 -3.93
C THR A 50 9.57 -7.24 -3.12
N ASP A 51 10.39 -8.01 -3.80
CA ASP A 51 11.31 -8.96 -3.18
C ASP A 51 12.16 -8.30 -2.08
N HIS A 52 12.44 -9.01 -1.00
CA HIS A 52 13.26 -8.54 0.12
C HIS A 52 14.67 -8.14 -0.31
N ALA A 53 15.04 -6.88 -0.06
CA ALA A 53 16.36 -6.32 -0.37
C ALA A 53 16.83 -6.71 -1.79
N TYR A 54 15.89 -6.73 -2.74
CA TYR A 54 16.17 -7.04 -4.13
C TYR A 54 15.22 -6.33 -5.09
N MET A 55 15.81 -5.60 -6.01
CA MET A 55 15.07 -4.92 -7.05
C MET A 55 15.61 -5.30 -8.41
N GLU A 56 14.72 -5.60 -9.32
CA GLU A 56 15.03 -5.87 -10.73
C GLU A 56 14.04 -5.13 -11.62
N ALA A 57 14.51 -4.71 -12.80
CA ALA A 57 13.64 -4.10 -13.80
C ALA A 57 12.65 -5.14 -14.32
N ARG A 58 11.35 -4.90 -14.09
CA ARG A 58 10.27 -5.83 -14.46
C ARG A 58 9.57 -5.44 -15.77
N SER A 59 10.11 -4.47 -16.50
CA SER A 59 9.51 -3.98 -17.76
C SER A 59 9.28 -5.05 -18.83
N ALA A 60 10.11 -6.10 -18.85
CA ALA A 60 9.94 -7.23 -19.75
C ALA A 60 8.65 -8.05 -19.48
N LEU A 61 8.06 -7.92 -18.30
CA LEU A 61 6.80 -8.57 -17.94
C LEU A 61 5.57 -7.76 -18.34
N ASN A 62 5.72 -6.52 -18.82
CA ASN A 62 4.61 -5.70 -19.27
C ASN A 62 4.04 -6.24 -20.60
N ASP A 63 2.72 -6.15 -20.72
CA ASP A 63 2.01 -6.37 -21.98
C ASP A 63 0.82 -5.38 -22.09
N GLU A 64 0.04 -5.46 -23.15
CA GLU A 64 -1.09 -4.54 -23.39
C GLU A 64 -2.16 -4.55 -22.28
N ASN A 65 -2.24 -5.63 -21.50
CA ASN A 65 -3.26 -5.87 -20.47
C ASN A 65 -2.67 -6.05 -19.08
N PHE A 66 -1.36 -5.85 -18.92
CA PHE A 66 -0.68 -6.07 -17.65
C PHE A 66 0.53 -5.15 -17.46
N VAL A 67 0.59 -4.54 -16.27
CA VAL A 67 1.72 -3.70 -15.83
C VAL A 67 2.41 -4.34 -14.63
N ALA A 68 3.71 -4.60 -14.79
CA ALA A 68 4.62 -5.02 -13.73
C ALA A 68 5.41 -3.81 -13.22
N LEU A 69 5.21 -3.45 -11.95
CA LEU A 69 5.98 -2.40 -11.29
C LEU A 69 7.24 -3.01 -10.66
N SER A 70 8.33 -2.27 -10.73
CA SER A 70 9.59 -2.60 -10.08
C SER A 70 9.65 -1.95 -8.69
N GLY A 71 9.92 -2.75 -7.68
CA GLY A 71 10.06 -2.31 -6.31
C GLY A 71 10.89 -3.28 -5.49
N TYR A 72 11.02 -3.00 -4.22
CA TYR A 72 11.62 -3.90 -3.23
C TYR A 72 11.03 -3.63 -1.85
N GLU A 73 11.03 -4.64 -1.00
CA GLU A 73 10.72 -4.48 0.41
C GLU A 73 12.00 -4.34 1.23
N ASN A 74 12.04 -3.27 2.02
CA ASN A 74 13.09 -2.99 2.99
C ASN A 74 12.64 -3.35 4.39
N HIS A 75 13.60 -3.75 5.24
CA HIS A 75 13.42 -4.07 6.64
C HIS A 75 14.35 -3.20 7.50
N LEU A 76 13.76 -2.43 8.40
CA LEU A 76 14.48 -1.62 9.38
C LEU A 76 14.10 -2.08 10.78
N GLU A 77 15.08 -2.53 11.55
CA GLU A 77 14.90 -2.96 12.93
C GLU A 77 15.80 -2.17 13.90
N PRO A 78 15.44 -2.08 15.19
CA PRO A 78 16.33 -1.50 16.20
C PRO A 78 17.65 -2.27 16.25
N THR A 79 18.74 -1.51 16.46
CA THR A 79 20.09 -2.09 16.57
C THR A 79 20.13 -3.16 17.64
N TRP A 80 20.76 -4.27 17.33
CA TRP A 80 20.98 -5.35 18.28
C TRP A 80 21.87 -4.89 19.44
N ILE A 81 21.32 -4.82 20.65
CA ILE A 81 22.11 -4.58 21.85
C ILE A 81 22.56 -5.94 22.38
N LYS A 82 23.86 -6.20 22.34
CA LYS A 82 24.46 -7.47 22.79
C LYS A 82 23.92 -7.87 24.17
N GLY A 83 23.33 -9.06 24.25
CA GLY A 83 22.77 -9.62 25.49
C GLY A 83 21.31 -9.25 25.80
N LYS A 84 20.62 -8.49 24.94
CA LYS A 84 19.17 -8.27 25.04
C LYS A 84 18.43 -9.11 23.99
N PRO A 85 17.17 -9.53 24.26
CA PRO A 85 16.36 -10.17 23.25
C PRO A 85 16.22 -9.23 22.05
N ARG A 86 16.22 -9.81 20.83
CA ARG A 86 15.98 -9.09 19.58
C ARG A 86 14.66 -8.34 19.73
N SER A 87 14.63 -7.08 19.30
CA SER A 87 13.37 -6.36 19.18
C SER A 87 12.48 -7.12 18.20
N THR A 88 11.21 -7.26 18.54
CA THR A 88 10.21 -7.80 17.62
C THR A 88 9.63 -6.74 16.70
N LYS A 89 9.91 -5.44 16.96
CA LYS A 89 9.45 -4.32 16.14
C LYS A 89 10.34 -4.12 14.92
N CYS A 90 9.72 -3.83 13.77
CA CYS A 90 10.44 -3.42 12.56
C CYS A 90 9.56 -2.50 11.72
N TYR A 91 10.18 -1.71 10.82
CA TYR A 91 9.46 -1.17 9.67
C TYR A 91 9.73 -2.06 8.48
N HIS A 92 8.67 -2.54 7.84
CA HIS A 92 8.71 -3.07 6.50
C HIS A 92 8.17 -1.99 5.55
N LEU A 93 8.89 -1.73 4.48
CA LEU A 93 8.61 -0.61 3.59
C LEU A 93 8.76 -1.07 2.14
N ASN A 94 7.71 -0.92 1.36
CA ASN A 94 7.79 -1.09 -0.07
C ASN A 94 8.22 0.21 -0.75
N PHE A 95 9.29 0.12 -1.53
CA PHE A 95 9.79 1.20 -2.38
C PHE A 95 9.45 0.88 -3.83
N TYR A 96 8.74 1.77 -4.50
CA TYR A 96 8.39 1.62 -5.91
C TYR A 96 9.17 2.61 -6.76
N SER A 97 9.83 2.11 -7.81
CA SER A 97 10.61 2.96 -8.73
C SER A 97 9.70 3.80 -9.62
N PRO A 98 10.02 5.06 -9.85
CA PRO A 98 9.33 5.89 -10.83
C PRO A 98 9.60 5.48 -12.27
N ASP A 99 10.69 4.75 -12.51
CA ASP A 99 11.17 4.34 -13.84
C ASP A 99 11.30 2.82 -13.92
N PRO A 100 10.64 2.15 -14.91
CA PRO A 100 10.70 0.70 -15.07
C PRO A 100 12.10 0.15 -15.39
N LYS A 101 13.03 1.01 -15.79
CA LYS A 101 14.41 0.65 -16.12
C LYS A 101 15.39 0.97 -15.01
N LYS A 102 14.99 1.80 -14.05
CA LYS A 102 15.83 2.19 -12.93
C LYS A 102 15.73 1.12 -11.84
N VAL A 103 16.83 0.44 -11.61
CA VAL A 103 17.00 -0.47 -10.48
C VAL A 103 18.03 0.12 -9.54
N GLY A 104 17.60 0.46 -8.34
CA GLY A 104 18.46 0.99 -7.30
C GLY A 104 17.75 0.83 -5.96
N MET A 105 18.49 0.57 -4.91
CA MET A 105 17.94 0.40 -3.57
C MET A 105 18.63 1.36 -2.61
N ILE A 106 17.86 1.98 -1.74
CA ILE A 106 18.34 2.85 -0.66
C ILE A 106 17.83 2.31 0.67
N GLY A 107 18.49 2.66 1.76
CA GLY A 107 18.06 2.33 3.10
C GLY A 107 18.24 0.86 3.51
N ILE A 108 18.86 0.04 2.66
CA ILE A 108 19.16 -1.35 3.01
C ILE A 108 20.41 -1.37 3.90
N THR A 109 20.29 -2.00 5.07
CA THR A 109 21.46 -2.19 5.95
C THR A 109 22.33 -3.33 5.42
N ASP A 110 23.67 -3.22 5.61
CA ASP A 110 24.60 -4.29 5.21
C ASP A 110 24.19 -5.64 5.81
N TYR A 111 23.74 -5.64 7.05
CA TYR A 111 23.26 -6.83 7.72
C TYR A 111 22.06 -7.47 7.02
N TYR A 112 21.04 -6.67 6.71
CA TYR A 112 19.82 -7.18 6.07
C TYR A 112 20.09 -7.66 4.64
N PHE A 113 20.90 -6.91 3.90
CA PHE A 113 21.30 -7.30 2.56
C PHE A 113 22.09 -8.62 2.55
N ASP A 114 23.07 -8.76 3.45
CA ASP A 114 23.84 -9.99 3.64
C ASP A 114 22.94 -11.16 4.03
N PHE A 115 21.99 -10.95 4.94
CA PHE A 115 21.03 -11.95 5.35
C PHE A 115 20.20 -12.44 4.14
N CYS A 116 19.55 -11.55 3.42
CA CYS A 116 18.72 -11.89 2.26
C CYS A 116 19.53 -12.60 1.16
N THR A 117 20.75 -12.13 0.90
CA THR A 117 21.61 -12.72 -0.10
C THR A 117 22.02 -14.16 0.25
N LYS A 118 22.40 -14.40 1.50
CA LYS A 118 22.84 -15.71 1.96
C LYS A 118 21.70 -16.69 2.17
N VAL A 119 20.59 -16.22 2.74
CA VAL A 119 19.47 -17.09 3.14
C VAL A 119 18.55 -17.37 1.96
N TYR A 120 18.12 -16.34 1.25
CA TYR A 120 17.12 -16.49 0.19
C TYR A 120 17.73 -16.83 -1.16
N ARG A 121 18.82 -16.19 -1.55
CA ARG A 121 19.40 -16.37 -2.89
C ARG A 121 20.53 -17.38 -2.95
N LYS A 122 21.09 -17.76 -1.80
CA LYS A 122 22.25 -18.66 -1.71
C LYS A 122 23.44 -18.17 -2.57
N LEU A 123 23.64 -16.86 -2.62
CA LEU A 123 24.73 -16.22 -3.35
C LEU A 123 25.93 -16.02 -2.43
N ASP A 124 27.12 -16.34 -2.93
CA ASP A 124 28.37 -16.20 -2.17
C ASP A 124 28.86 -14.75 -2.06
N ARG A 125 28.30 -13.83 -2.89
CA ARG A 125 28.64 -12.42 -2.86
C ARG A 125 27.51 -11.54 -3.44
N LEU A 126 27.51 -10.30 -2.97
CA LEU A 126 26.57 -9.25 -3.37
C LEU A 126 26.71 -8.93 -4.87
N PRO A 127 25.62 -8.89 -5.64
CA PRO A 127 25.64 -8.31 -6.98
C PRO A 127 25.87 -6.79 -6.84
N THR A 128 27.11 -6.34 -7.00
CA THR A 128 27.46 -4.92 -6.92
C THR A 128 26.79 -4.06 -7.98
N GLU A 129 26.30 -4.67 -9.05
CA GLU A 129 25.59 -4.01 -10.16
C GLU A 129 24.16 -3.59 -9.81
N LEU A 130 23.60 -4.08 -8.67
CA LEU A 130 22.25 -3.72 -8.20
C LEU A 130 22.23 -2.42 -7.39
N LEU A 131 23.38 -1.84 -7.10
CA LEU A 131 23.53 -0.66 -6.28
C LEU A 131 23.92 0.53 -7.17
N GLU A 132 22.98 1.12 -7.91
CA GLU A 132 23.21 2.47 -8.39
C GLU A 132 23.29 3.39 -7.16
N ASN A 133 24.49 3.79 -6.82
CA ASN A 133 24.92 4.71 -5.76
C ASN A 133 25.32 4.11 -4.41
N GLY A 134 25.27 2.81 -4.16
CA GLY A 134 25.97 2.14 -3.04
C GLY A 134 25.88 2.75 -1.64
N GLU A 135 25.08 3.78 -1.43
CA GLU A 135 24.90 4.45 -0.17
C GLU A 135 23.74 3.83 0.60
N TYR A 136 24.08 2.93 1.50
CA TYR A 136 23.16 2.48 2.52
C TYR A 136 22.83 3.63 3.46
N PHE A 137 21.56 3.83 3.76
CA PHE A 137 21.18 4.71 4.85
C PHE A 137 21.63 4.07 6.18
N LYS A 138 22.74 4.58 6.72
CA LYS A 138 23.22 4.26 8.06
C LYS A 138 22.57 5.25 9.02
N GLY A 139 21.42 4.89 9.60
CA GLY A 139 20.88 5.64 10.73
C GLY A 139 21.79 5.54 11.95
N ALA A 140 21.77 6.53 12.81
CA ALA A 140 22.57 6.53 14.05
C ALA A 140 22.27 5.32 14.95
N ASP A 141 21.06 4.72 14.82
CA ASP A 141 20.55 3.63 15.66
C ASP A 141 20.13 2.40 14.82
N GLY A 142 20.83 2.09 13.74
CA GLY A 142 20.52 0.93 12.90
C GLY A 142 19.32 1.10 11.97
N GLY A 143 18.86 2.34 11.78
CA GLY A 143 17.79 2.67 10.82
C GLY A 143 16.38 2.69 11.38
N PHE A 144 16.12 2.14 12.57
CA PHE A 144 14.79 2.17 13.20
C PHE A 144 14.52 3.52 13.90
N GLY A 145 13.22 3.91 13.95
CA GLY A 145 12.73 5.11 14.60
C GLY A 145 12.40 6.24 13.62
N VAL A 146 11.39 7.05 13.99
CA VAL A 146 10.77 8.07 13.12
C VAL A 146 11.81 9.04 12.53
N LYS A 147 12.79 9.50 13.32
CA LYS A 147 13.83 10.42 12.82
C LYS A 147 14.65 9.82 11.68
N ASN A 148 15.08 8.57 11.83
CA ASN A 148 15.90 7.88 10.83
C ASN A 148 15.05 7.57 9.59
N LEU A 149 13.80 7.13 9.81
CA LEU A 149 12.85 6.86 8.74
C LEU A 149 12.56 8.13 7.91
N ASN A 150 12.32 9.28 8.56
CA ASN A 150 12.10 10.55 7.83
C ASN A 150 13.33 10.96 7.00
N GLY A 151 14.55 10.70 7.48
CA GLY A 151 15.77 10.91 6.68
C GLY A 151 15.82 10.04 5.43
N LEU A 152 15.44 8.76 5.54
CA LEU A 152 15.36 7.83 4.42
C LEU A 152 14.24 8.22 3.45
N LEU A 153 13.07 8.59 3.95
CA LEU A 153 11.92 9.00 3.12
C LEU A 153 12.23 10.26 2.32
N LYS A 154 12.96 11.21 2.91
CA LYS A 154 13.45 12.39 2.19
C LYS A 154 14.37 12.02 1.03
N GLN A 155 15.32 11.12 1.27
CA GLN A 155 16.20 10.62 0.20
C GLN A 155 15.41 9.86 -0.88
N ALA A 156 14.42 9.05 -0.48
CA ALA A 156 13.54 8.35 -1.39
C ALA A 156 12.76 9.33 -2.30
N ALA A 157 12.23 10.41 -1.71
CA ALA A 157 11.51 11.44 -2.45
C ALA A 157 12.39 12.18 -3.45
N GLU A 158 13.65 12.50 -3.10
CA GLU A 158 14.63 13.11 -4.00
C GLU A 158 14.95 12.23 -5.21
N LEU A 159 14.90 10.93 -5.04
CA LEU A 159 15.08 9.93 -6.10
C LEU A 159 13.77 9.59 -6.85
N GLY A 160 12.63 10.12 -6.40
CA GLY A 160 11.32 9.94 -7.00
C GLY A 160 10.61 8.64 -6.60
N TYR A 161 11.10 7.89 -5.62
CA TYR A 161 10.42 6.69 -5.12
C TYR A 161 9.09 7.04 -4.45
N PHE A 162 8.12 6.13 -4.60
CA PHE A 162 6.90 6.12 -3.80
C PHE A 162 7.05 5.04 -2.72
N VAL A 163 6.84 5.40 -1.44
CA VAL A 163 7.12 4.49 -0.32
C VAL A 163 5.85 4.21 0.47
N VAL A 164 5.60 2.94 0.76
CA VAL A 164 4.46 2.46 1.55
C VAL A 164 4.96 1.72 2.77
N LEU A 165 4.37 2.02 3.93
CA LEU A 165 4.57 1.26 5.17
C LEU A 165 3.70 -0.01 5.13
N ASN A 166 4.32 -1.17 5.28
CA ASN A 166 3.67 -2.46 5.20
C ASN A 166 3.17 -2.93 6.57
N HIS A 167 2.05 -3.64 6.61
CA HIS A 167 1.49 -4.46 7.70
C HIS A 167 1.92 -4.04 9.12
N PRO A 168 1.53 -2.85 9.62
CA PRO A 168 1.96 -2.31 10.91
C PRO A 168 1.70 -3.23 12.11
N ASP A 169 0.57 -3.97 12.15
CA ASP A 169 0.25 -4.91 13.23
C ASP A 169 1.23 -6.08 13.27
N TRP A 170 1.52 -6.70 12.12
CA TRP A 170 2.55 -7.73 12.01
C TRP A 170 3.92 -7.22 12.45
N SER A 171 4.24 -6.00 12.08
CA SER A 171 5.51 -5.31 12.41
C SER A 171 5.60 -4.87 13.88
N ARG A 172 4.55 -5.11 14.68
CA ARG A 172 4.46 -4.77 16.12
C ARG A 172 4.67 -3.29 16.40
N LEU A 173 4.27 -2.42 15.47
CA LEU A 173 4.38 -0.99 15.64
C LEU A 173 3.33 -0.48 16.64
N ALA A 174 3.67 0.58 17.35
CA ALA A 174 2.79 1.31 18.23
C ALA A 174 2.61 2.75 17.70
N ALA A 175 1.72 3.53 18.31
CA ALA A 175 1.46 4.90 17.87
C ALA A 175 2.72 5.76 17.86
N GLU A 176 3.61 5.60 18.85
CA GLU A 176 4.88 6.33 18.92
C GLU A 176 5.86 5.96 17.80
N ASP A 177 5.68 4.81 17.16
CA ASP A 177 6.53 4.37 16.05
C ASP A 177 6.05 4.96 14.71
N ILE A 178 4.80 5.43 14.61
CA ILE A 178 4.19 5.92 13.36
C ILE A 178 3.81 7.39 13.36
N CYS A 179 3.57 7.99 14.54
CA CYS A 179 3.32 9.42 14.64
C CYS A 179 4.58 10.23 14.33
N GLY A 180 4.42 11.32 13.56
CA GLY A 180 5.53 12.18 13.12
C GLY A 180 6.34 11.61 11.96
N ILE A 181 5.92 10.51 11.33
CA ILE A 181 6.50 10.08 10.05
C ILE A 181 6.10 11.10 8.98
N ASP A 182 7.07 11.50 8.16
CA ASP A 182 6.90 12.45 7.07
C ASP A 182 7.47 11.90 5.77
N GLY A 183 6.69 11.97 4.69
CA GLY A 183 7.10 11.55 3.35
C GLY A 183 6.66 10.14 2.93
N LEU A 184 5.84 9.43 3.72
CA LEU A 184 5.18 8.22 3.24
C LEU A 184 4.12 8.55 2.19
N GLY A 185 4.08 7.77 1.10
CA GLY A 185 3.01 7.77 0.12
C GLY A 185 1.77 6.99 0.59
N GLY A 186 1.95 6.00 1.46
CA GLY A 186 0.85 5.20 1.96
C GLY A 186 1.19 4.23 3.09
N VAL A 187 0.15 3.54 3.55
CA VAL A 187 0.23 2.45 4.53
C VAL A 187 -0.67 1.30 4.08
N GLU A 188 -0.28 0.08 4.33
CA GLU A 188 -1.19 -1.05 4.18
C GLU A 188 -2.26 -1.00 5.28
N ILE A 189 -3.53 -0.88 4.85
CA ILE A 189 -4.70 -0.97 5.71
C ILE A 189 -5.13 -2.44 5.89
N PHE A 190 -4.69 -3.28 4.97
CA PHE A 190 -4.88 -4.72 4.99
C PHE A 190 -3.74 -5.42 4.26
N ASN A 191 -3.20 -6.46 4.89
CA ASN A 191 -2.20 -7.35 4.31
C ASN A 191 -2.68 -8.80 4.51
N TYR A 192 -2.95 -9.51 3.39
CA TYR A 192 -3.58 -10.81 3.45
C TYR A 192 -2.65 -11.88 4.04
N GLY A 193 -1.36 -11.85 3.73
CA GLY A 193 -0.37 -12.77 4.32
C GLY A 193 -0.31 -12.65 5.84
N SER A 194 -0.26 -11.41 6.35
CA SER A 194 -0.31 -11.14 7.79
C SER A 194 -1.64 -11.56 8.42
N PHE A 195 -2.76 -11.30 7.73
CA PHE A 195 -4.11 -11.65 8.21
C PHE A 195 -4.28 -13.17 8.36
N VAL A 196 -3.88 -13.97 7.38
CA VAL A 196 -3.92 -15.44 7.49
C VAL A 196 -2.91 -15.96 8.53
N GLY A 197 -1.85 -15.20 8.81
CA GLY A 197 -0.91 -15.43 9.91
C GLY A 197 -1.45 -15.07 11.29
N GLY A 198 -2.69 -14.57 11.39
CA GLY A 198 -3.40 -14.27 12.65
C GLY A 198 -3.27 -12.82 13.12
N CYS A 199 -2.76 -11.91 12.30
CA CYS A 199 -2.79 -10.47 12.57
C CYS A 199 -4.16 -9.86 12.26
N THR A 200 -4.40 -8.65 12.76
CA THR A 200 -5.63 -7.89 12.50
C THR A 200 -5.49 -7.03 11.23
N GLU A 201 -6.60 -6.41 10.81
CA GLU A 201 -6.55 -5.35 9.80
C GLU A 201 -5.92 -4.09 10.40
N ASP A 202 -5.20 -3.34 9.58
CA ASP A 202 -4.42 -2.17 9.98
C ASP A 202 -5.21 -0.85 9.88
N GLU A 203 -6.55 -0.89 9.81
CA GLU A 203 -7.42 0.29 9.71
C GLU A 203 -7.16 1.31 10.83
N ALA A 204 -6.88 0.82 12.06
CA ALA A 204 -6.61 1.68 13.20
C ALA A 204 -5.29 2.46 13.04
N TYR A 205 -4.27 1.86 12.45
CA TYR A 205 -2.99 2.52 12.16
C TYR A 205 -3.16 3.65 11.15
N TYR A 206 -3.88 3.40 10.06
CA TYR A 206 -4.21 4.44 9.08
C TYR A 206 -4.94 5.63 9.72
N ASP A 207 -5.95 5.37 10.56
CA ASP A 207 -6.69 6.41 11.26
C ASP A 207 -5.84 7.19 12.28
N VAL A 208 -4.86 6.55 12.92
CA VAL A 208 -3.88 7.23 13.80
C VAL A 208 -3.02 8.19 12.99
N MET A 209 -2.45 7.73 11.86
CA MET A 209 -1.60 8.54 11.00
C MET A 209 -2.34 9.74 10.39
N LEU A 210 -3.59 9.55 9.96
CA LEU A 210 -4.44 10.66 9.47
C LEU A 210 -4.72 11.69 10.57
N ARG A 211 -5.01 11.26 11.81
CA ARG A 211 -5.23 12.17 12.95
C ARG A 211 -3.95 12.90 13.36
N ASP A 212 -2.80 12.28 13.21
CA ASP A 212 -1.48 12.89 13.37
C ASP A 212 -1.17 13.98 12.32
N GLY A 213 -2.00 14.08 11.27
CA GLY A 213 -1.90 15.09 10.21
C GLY A 213 -1.16 14.62 8.96
N GLN A 214 -0.82 13.35 8.88
CA GLN A 214 -0.15 12.79 7.71
C GLN A 214 -1.12 12.69 6.53
N LYS A 215 -0.67 13.07 5.33
CA LYS A 215 -1.40 12.92 4.08
C LYS A 215 -0.83 11.73 3.31
N LEU A 216 -1.45 10.58 3.46
CA LEU A 216 -1.01 9.34 2.84
C LEU A 216 -2.23 8.50 2.39
N TYR A 217 -1.99 7.54 1.52
CA TYR A 217 -3.03 6.65 0.99
C TYR A 217 -3.06 5.30 1.71
N CYS A 218 -4.18 4.57 1.60
CA CYS A 218 -4.31 3.23 2.15
C CYS A 218 -4.29 2.17 1.05
N PHE A 219 -3.53 1.10 1.28
CA PHE A 219 -3.37 -0.02 0.35
C PHE A 219 -3.86 -1.32 0.97
N SER A 220 -4.41 -2.19 0.14
CA SER A 220 -4.71 -3.58 0.49
C SER A 220 -3.92 -4.49 -0.43
N ASN A 221 -3.08 -5.34 0.13
CA ASN A 221 -2.19 -6.20 -0.63
C ASN A 221 -2.16 -7.63 -0.08
N ASP A 222 -1.55 -8.54 -0.83
CA ASP A 222 -1.47 -9.95 -0.46
C ASP A 222 -0.22 -10.30 0.33
N ASP A 223 0.92 -9.64 0.06
CA ASP A 223 2.22 -10.08 0.56
C ASP A 223 2.47 -11.56 0.21
N ASN A 224 2.22 -11.87 -1.06
CA ASN A 224 2.13 -13.23 -1.54
C ASN A 224 3.52 -13.81 -1.82
N HIS A 225 3.84 -14.91 -1.15
CA HIS A 225 5.07 -15.69 -1.37
C HIS A 225 4.86 -16.90 -2.30
N GLY A 226 3.66 -16.99 -2.93
CA GLY A 226 3.28 -18.05 -3.85
C GLY A 226 2.39 -19.14 -3.26
N ASP A 227 2.19 -19.13 -1.96
CA ASP A 227 1.40 -20.09 -1.17
C ASP A 227 0.16 -19.47 -0.51
N THR A 228 0.06 -18.13 -0.53
CA THR A 228 -1.11 -17.40 -0.02
C THR A 228 -2.14 -17.19 -1.12
N GLY A 229 -3.36 -16.87 -0.74
CA GLY A 229 -4.45 -16.56 -1.67
C GLY A 229 -4.37 -15.15 -2.25
N PHE A 230 -5.46 -14.69 -2.85
CA PHE A 230 -5.62 -13.37 -3.49
C PHE A 230 -6.67 -12.56 -2.73
N GLY A 231 -6.42 -12.34 -1.42
CA GLY A 231 -7.39 -11.76 -0.49
C GLY A 231 -7.35 -10.25 -0.37
N GLY A 232 -6.22 -9.61 -0.69
CA GLY A 232 -6.02 -8.17 -0.63
C GLY A 232 -5.71 -7.60 -2.01
N TYR A 233 -6.37 -6.48 -2.41
CA TYR A 233 -6.09 -5.83 -3.68
C TYR A 233 -6.53 -4.37 -3.68
N ASN A 234 -6.05 -3.62 -4.66
CA ASN A 234 -6.47 -2.26 -4.92
C ASN A 234 -7.22 -2.21 -6.25
N VAL A 235 -8.23 -1.35 -6.36
CA VAL A 235 -8.90 -1.05 -7.62
C VAL A 235 -8.44 0.32 -8.08
N MET A 236 -7.65 0.35 -9.14
CA MET A 236 -6.93 1.52 -9.61
C MET A 236 -7.53 2.08 -10.90
N TYR A 237 -7.46 3.41 -11.06
CA TYR A 237 -8.02 4.15 -12.21
C TYR A 237 -6.93 4.97 -12.92
N PRO A 238 -5.89 4.34 -13.48
CA PRO A 238 -4.89 5.04 -14.26
C PRO A 238 -5.50 5.57 -15.56
N GLU A 239 -5.08 6.73 -16.04
CA GLU A 239 -5.53 7.26 -17.33
C GLU A 239 -5.17 6.35 -18.50
N LYS A 240 -4.05 5.64 -18.38
CA LYS A 240 -3.61 4.58 -19.30
C LYS A 240 -2.99 3.44 -18.51
N LEU A 241 -3.25 2.21 -18.93
CA LEU A 241 -2.64 1.03 -18.34
C LEU A 241 -1.17 0.92 -18.85
N THR A 242 -0.32 1.78 -18.31
CA THR A 242 1.13 1.83 -18.58
C THR A 242 1.86 2.00 -17.24
N TYR A 243 3.15 1.69 -17.20
CA TYR A 243 3.95 1.87 -15.99
C TYR A 243 3.81 3.27 -15.39
N GLY A 244 4.06 4.32 -16.18
CA GLY A 244 3.92 5.69 -15.73
C GLY A 244 2.49 6.06 -15.33
N GLY A 245 1.48 5.58 -16.07
CA GLY A 245 0.07 5.81 -15.73
C GLY A 245 -0.33 5.19 -14.41
N VAL A 246 0.14 3.96 -14.11
CA VAL A 246 -0.08 3.30 -12.83
C VAL A 246 0.67 3.99 -11.70
N PHE A 247 1.92 4.38 -11.94
CA PHE A 247 2.72 5.10 -10.93
C PHE A 247 2.09 6.46 -10.56
N GLU A 248 1.62 7.24 -11.55
CA GLU A 248 0.90 8.49 -11.29
C GLU A 248 -0.47 8.26 -10.63
N CYS A 249 -1.15 7.14 -10.93
CA CYS A 249 -2.38 6.75 -10.25
C CYS A 249 -2.11 6.49 -8.74
N MET A 250 -1.01 5.82 -8.39
CA MET A 250 -0.59 5.65 -7.00
C MET A 250 -0.35 7.01 -6.32
N LYS A 251 0.42 7.89 -6.95
CA LYS A 251 0.76 9.21 -6.42
C LYS A 251 -0.44 10.15 -6.26
N SER A 252 -1.46 9.98 -7.08
CA SER A 252 -2.67 10.82 -7.06
C SER A 252 -3.81 10.25 -6.23
N GLY A 253 -3.66 9.04 -5.66
CA GLY A 253 -4.69 8.40 -4.85
C GLY A 253 -5.96 8.00 -5.60
N LYS A 254 -5.92 7.91 -6.93
CA LYS A 254 -7.06 7.52 -7.77
C LYS A 254 -7.32 6.02 -7.72
N PHE A 255 -7.52 5.49 -6.54
CA PHE A 255 -7.81 4.07 -6.28
C PHE A 255 -8.48 3.90 -4.92
N TYR A 256 -8.99 2.70 -4.67
CA TYR A 256 -9.43 2.27 -3.35
C TYR A 256 -8.88 0.89 -3.02
N ALA A 257 -8.67 0.61 -1.73
CA ALA A 257 -8.24 -0.68 -1.20
C ALA A 257 -9.44 -1.61 -1.00
N SER A 258 -9.30 -2.93 -1.23
CA SER A 258 -10.39 -3.89 -1.08
C SER A 258 -9.92 -5.27 -0.62
N THR A 259 -10.79 -5.94 0.13
CA THR A 259 -10.72 -7.37 0.47
C THR A 259 -11.90 -8.17 -0.09
N GLY A 260 -12.65 -7.56 -1.07
CA GLY A 260 -13.79 -8.21 -1.71
C GLY A 260 -14.93 -7.25 -2.08
N ALA A 261 -15.25 -6.28 -1.21
CA ALA A 261 -16.30 -5.31 -1.47
C ALA A 261 -15.96 -4.36 -2.64
N ALA A 262 -16.98 -3.84 -3.32
CA ALA A 262 -16.81 -2.93 -4.44
C ALA A 262 -17.47 -1.57 -4.17
N ILE A 263 -16.70 -0.50 -4.41
CA ILE A 263 -17.19 0.88 -4.50
C ILE A 263 -17.51 1.17 -5.97
N ARG A 264 -18.71 1.72 -6.23
CA ARG A 264 -19.24 2.05 -7.55
C ARG A 264 -19.35 3.57 -7.73
N GLY A 265 -18.23 4.24 -7.48
CA GLY A 265 -18.13 5.69 -7.54
C GLY A 265 -18.34 6.39 -6.20
N ALA A 266 -17.73 7.55 -6.09
CA ALA A 266 -17.96 8.50 -5.01
C ALA A 266 -17.79 9.92 -5.54
N TYR A 267 -18.63 10.85 -5.07
CA TYR A 267 -18.55 12.25 -5.48
C TYR A 267 -19.08 13.19 -4.40
N VAL A 268 -18.70 14.45 -4.51
CA VAL A 268 -19.17 15.53 -3.64
C VAL A 268 -19.96 16.53 -4.47
N ASP A 269 -21.13 16.94 -3.95
CA ASP A 269 -21.93 18.04 -4.49
C ASP A 269 -22.30 18.98 -3.33
N GLY A 270 -21.71 20.16 -3.31
CA GLY A 270 -21.82 21.10 -2.20
C GLY A 270 -21.29 20.48 -0.90
N ASN A 271 -22.18 20.34 0.10
CA ASN A 271 -21.87 19.72 1.38
C ASN A 271 -22.31 18.26 1.50
N LYS A 272 -22.64 17.60 0.40
CA LYS A 272 -23.06 16.20 0.40
C LYS A 272 -22.04 15.30 -0.26
N VAL A 273 -21.78 14.16 0.35
CA VAL A 273 -20.96 13.08 -0.17
C VAL A 273 -21.86 11.93 -0.59
N TYR A 274 -21.74 11.50 -1.82
CA TYR A 274 -22.48 10.38 -2.40
C TYR A 274 -21.53 9.22 -2.65
N VAL A 275 -21.99 8.01 -2.32
CA VAL A 275 -21.21 6.78 -2.45
C VAL A 275 -22.07 5.71 -3.07
N GLY A 276 -21.65 5.18 -4.22
CA GLY A 276 -22.17 3.96 -4.80
C GLY A 276 -21.42 2.72 -4.30
N ALA A 277 -22.12 1.62 -4.07
CA ALA A 277 -21.53 0.35 -3.64
C ALA A 277 -22.27 -0.83 -4.25
N GLU A 278 -21.65 -2.00 -4.23
CA GLU A 278 -22.27 -3.24 -4.67
C GLU A 278 -22.52 -4.18 -3.49
N ASN A 279 -23.77 -4.65 -3.34
CA ASN A 279 -24.15 -5.60 -2.30
C ASN A 279 -23.69 -5.23 -0.89
N ALA A 280 -23.70 -3.93 -0.52
CA ALA A 280 -23.18 -3.49 0.76
C ALA A 280 -24.13 -3.87 1.91
N LYS A 281 -23.54 -4.46 2.95
CA LYS A 281 -24.14 -4.64 4.28
C LYS A 281 -24.14 -3.33 5.06
N SER A 282 -23.06 -2.56 4.90
CA SER A 282 -22.93 -1.23 5.49
C SER A 282 -22.04 -0.33 4.67
N ILE A 283 -22.32 0.97 4.72
CA ILE A 283 -21.47 2.03 4.15
C ILE A 283 -21.19 3.01 5.31
N ALA A 284 -19.92 3.21 5.60
CA ALA A 284 -19.44 4.03 6.69
C ALA A 284 -18.72 5.26 6.17
N PHE A 285 -19.09 6.42 6.70
CA PHE A 285 -18.35 7.67 6.57
C PHE A 285 -17.47 7.82 7.82
N ARG A 286 -16.17 8.00 7.63
CA ARG A 286 -15.17 8.18 8.68
C ARG A 286 -14.53 9.55 8.51
N ALA A 287 -14.76 10.44 9.41
CA ALA A 287 -14.14 11.76 9.43
C ALA A 287 -13.25 11.91 10.67
N ASP A 288 -12.44 12.95 10.69
CA ASP A 288 -11.51 13.24 11.79
C ASP A 288 -12.21 13.50 13.14
N GLY A 289 -13.46 13.96 13.14
CA GLY A 289 -14.22 14.29 14.35
C GLY A 289 -15.40 13.36 14.63
N TYR A 290 -15.89 12.59 13.66
CA TYR A 290 -17.04 11.71 13.81
C TYR A 290 -17.12 10.61 12.76
N SER A 291 -18.01 9.64 13.02
CA SER A 291 -18.35 8.59 12.08
C SER A 291 -19.85 8.45 11.92
N ARG A 292 -20.30 8.10 10.73
CA ARG A 292 -21.67 7.75 10.39
C ARG A 292 -21.71 6.44 9.65
N ASN A 293 -22.68 5.58 9.97
CA ASN A 293 -22.88 4.32 9.27
C ASN A 293 -24.31 4.24 8.77
N VAL A 294 -24.48 3.80 7.53
CA VAL A 294 -25.74 3.35 6.95
C VAL A 294 -25.71 1.84 6.87
N TRP A 295 -26.71 1.19 7.43
CA TRP A 295 -26.80 -0.27 7.49
C TRP A 295 -27.94 -0.75 6.59
N ALA A 296 -27.72 -1.83 5.90
CA ALA A 296 -28.77 -2.55 5.18
C ALA A 296 -29.83 -3.07 6.18
N ALA A 297 -31.09 -2.87 5.85
CA ALA A 297 -32.20 -3.44 6.62
C ALA A 297 -32.58 -4.84 6.05
N GLU A 298 -33.40 -4.86 5.00
CA GLU A 298 -33.87 -6.10 4.37
C GLU A 298 -33.09 -6.46 3.10
N LYS A 299 -32.58 -5.47 2.38
CA LYS A 299 -31.84 -5.62 1.13
C LYS A 299 -30.49 -4.95 1.21
N PRO A 300 -29.47 -5.47 0.52
CA PRO A 300 -28.17 -4.81 0.46
C PRO A 300 -28.28 -3.37 -0.04
N LEU A 301 -27.41 -2.52 0.46
CA LEU A 301 -27.29 -1.14 0.01
C LEU A 301 -26.58 -1.09 -1.34
N THR A 302 -27.05 -0.17 -2.20
CA THR A 302 -26.39 0.18 -3.47
C THR A 302 -25.79 1.58 -3.43
N HIS A 303 -26.20 2.42 -2.47
CA HIS A 303 -25.70 3.77 -2.29
C HIS A 303 -25.94 4.28 -0.88
N ALA A 304 -25.24 5.35 -0.53
CA ALA A 304 -25.47 6.15 0.68
C ALA A 304 -25.13 7.62 0.43
N GLU A 305 -25.76 8.51 1.21
CA GLU A 305 -25.47 9.94 1.26
C GLU A 305 -25.02 10.31 2.66
N PHE A 306 -24.07 11.25 2.75
CA PHE A 306 -23.57 11.80 3.99
C PHE A 306 -23.44 13.33 3.89
N GLU A 307 -23.70 14.02 4.98
CA GLU A 307 -23.43 15.44 5.08
C GLU A 307 -21.98 15.68 5.49
N LEU A 308 -21.29 16.54 4.74
CA LEU A 308 -19.94 17.00 5.04
C LEU A 308 -20.02 18.25 5.92
N ASN A 309 -19.76 18.09 7.21
CA ASN A 309 -19.75 19.19 8.16
C ASN A 309 -18.60 20.16 7.86
N GLU A 310 -18.79 21.45 8.16
CA GLU A 310 -17.76 22.48 7.96
C GLU A 310 -16.48 22.25 8.78
N SER A 311 -16.60 21.63 9.96
CA SER A 311 -15.45 21.34 10.83
C SER A 311 -14.58 20.17 10.42
N VAL A 312 -15.02 19.36 9.44
CA VAL A 312 -14.26 18.19 8.95
C VAL A 312 -13.05 18.63 8.16
N ARG A 313 -11.86 18.14 8.52
CA ARG A 313 -10.63 18.36 7.78
C ARG A 313 -10.45 17.33 6.64
N TYR A 314 -10.79 16.08 6.94
CA TYR A 314 -10.78 14.96 5.99
C TYR A 314 -11.90 13.96 6.32
N PHE A 315 -12.25 13.17 5.31
CA PHE A 315 -13.08 11.99 5.47
C PHE A 315 -12.63 10.87 4.54
N ARG A 316 -13.03 9.66 4.86
CA ARG A 316 -12.90 8.46 4.03
C ARG A 316 -14.16 7.60 4.12
N ILE A 317 -14.32 6.70 3.16
CA ILE A 317 -15.45 5.77 3.12
C ILE A 317 -14.93 4.36 3.36
N ALA A 318 -15.69 3.58 4.13
CA ALA A 318 -15.50 2.15 4.27
C ALA A 318 -16.82 1.43 3.93
N VAL A 319 -16.75 0.44 3.06
CA VAL A 319 -17.87 -0.40 2.64
C VAL A 319 -17.62 -1.80 3.15
N THR A 320 -18.63 -2.43 3.77
CA THR A 320 -18.62 -3.86 4.06
C THR A 320 -19.72 -4.52 3.23
N ASP A 321 -19.41 -5.53 2.45
CA ASP A 321 -20.39 -6.26 1.67
C ASP A 321 -21.12 -7.35 2.50
N THR A 322 -22.07 -8.02 1.88
CA THR A 322 -22.86 -9.08 2.54
C THR A 322 -22.06 -10.36 2.82
N ASN A 323 -20.90 -10.53 2.20
CA ASN A 323 -19.99 -11.67 2.40
C ASN A 323 -18.90 -11.36 3.45
N GLY A 324 -18.85 -10.13 3.95
CA GLY A 324 -17.84 -9.69 4.92
C GLY A 324 -16.61 -9.06 4.28
N GLY A 325 -16.51 -9.01 2.96
CA GLY A 325 -15.47 -8.27 2.25
C GLY A 325 -15.56 -6.78 2.54
N LYS A 326 -14.43 -6.09 2.56
CA LYS A 326 -14.35 -4.65 2.84
C LYS A 326 -13.75 -3.88 1.67
N ALA A 327 -14.09 -2.60 1.56
CA ALA A 327 -13.43 -1.65 0.67
C ALA A 327 -13.23 -0.32 1.39
N TYR A 328 -12.08 0.30 1.18
CA TYR A 328 -11.67 1.52 1.86
C TYR A 328 -11.19 2.54 0.84
N THR A 329 -11.80 3.73 0.83
CA THR A 329 -11.23 4.84 0.05
C THR A 329 -10.03 5.41 0.76
N ASN A 330 -9.17 6.07 0.02
CA ASN A 330 -8.23 7.03 0.56
C ASN A 330 -8.96 8.14 1.30
N ALA A 331 -8.26 8.84 2.18
CA ALA A 331 -8.79 10.04 2.82
C ALA A 331 -8.89 11.18 1.78
N PHE A 332 -10.02 11.88 1.77
CA PHE A 332 -10.27 13.06 0.97
C PHE A 332 -10.17 14.28 1.89
N PHE A 333 -9.21 15.14 1.62
CA PHE A 333 -9.01 16.36 2.42
C PHE A 333 -9.91 17.46 1.92
N LYS A 334 -10.63 18.11 2.83
CA LYS A 334 -11.64 19.13 2.49
C LYS A 334 -11.07 20.31 1.71
N GLU A 335 -9.84 20.70 2.00
CA GLU A 335 -9.14 21.77 1.31
C GLU A 335 -8.83 21.46 -0.17
N GLU A 336 -8.94 20.18 -0.56
CA GLU A 336 -8.71 19.69 -1.92
C GLU A 336 -10.03 19.46 -2.67
N LEU A 337 -11.18 19.63 -2.01
CA LEU A 337 -12.52 19.48 -2.59
C LEU A 337 -13.03 20.82 -3.16
#